data_85f4de02618fcb2b431f440a7d879093
#
_entry.id   85f4de02618fcb2b431f440a7d879093
#
_cell.length_a   1.000
_cell.length_b   1.000
_cell.length_c   1.000
_cell.angle_alpha   90.00
_cell.angle_beta   90.00
_cell.angle_gamma   90.00
#
_symmetry.space_group_name_H-M   'P 1'
#
loop_
_entity.id
_entity.type
_entity.pdbx_description
1 polymer ?
#
loop_
_entity_poly.entity_id
_entity_poly.type
_entity_poly.pdbx_seq_one_letter_code
_entity_poly.pdbx_strand_id
1 'polypeptide(L)'
;MHYPASVAFLAFAVFLVFAAFVTVTTFIATFIIFIIFAAFSRRRARSNNPEGELVNRRHCATAAITLVCALALLTSTGQAMAAPVPEPSPSSSPAGSPPRYSNADLEKVREQIDTLYRKAGAATDAYNLAEEQTKKQSGEIVKLAKAIVDGQARIAALKDRAGAQAREQYRNGGLPPGAQLALSNDPKLFLDGLNKVRQSQHASKSLLTDLNQTQEDLETYTQDASANWEKLETNRVKQAKAKKKINAQIKAAEKLESQLEEKERDRLRQLERDAADKAQTAWLSSGAIKDVSGEASEGGAAAVAFATAQIGKPYVWGAEGPGSYDCSGLTSQAWLAAKRPIPRTSQEQWRLLPRIDIQDMRPGDLIIYHADASHVGMYVGDGTIVHSPRPGRNVTLAGAGSMKILGVVRPDK
;
A
#
# COMPACT_ATOMS: atom_id res chain seq x y z
N MET A 1 -11.59 -24.06 -40.66
CA MET A 1 -10.87 -23.66 -39.42
C MET A 1 -10.55 -22.18 -39.54
N HIS A 2 -11.45 -21.32 -39.03
CA HIS A 2 -11.26 -19.89 -38.99
C HIS A 2 -11.02 -19.47 -37.54
N TYR A 3 -9.82 -18.98 -37.23
CA TYR A 3 -9.54 -18.29 -35.96
C TYR A 3 -9.96 -16.83 -36.10
N PRO A 4 -10.67 -16.24 -35.15
CA PRO A 4 -11.16 -14.87 -35.26
C PRO A 4 -10.05 -13.84 -34.96
N ALA A 5 -9.89 -12.88 -35.84
CA ALA A 5 -8.98 -11.74 -35.79
C ALA A 5 -9.20 -10.77 -34.58
N SER A 6 -10.21 -11.01 -33.77
CA SER A 6 -10.63 -10.13 -32.65
C SER A 6 -9.68 -10.17 -31.45
N VAL A 7 -8.97 -11.27 -31.19
CA VAL A 7 -8.11 -11.40 -30.00
C VAL A 7 -6.80 -10.63 -30.16
N ALA A 8 -6.25 -10.57 -31.39
CA ALA A 8 -5.05 -9.82 -31.69
C ALA A 8 -5.25 -8.30 -31.57
N PHE A 9 -6.45 -7.82 -31.92
CA PHE A 9 -6.79 -6.39 -31.84
C PHE A 9 -6.96 -5.91 -30.41
N LEU A 10 -7.51 -6.75 -29.51
CA LEU A 10 -7.67 -6.44 -28.09
C LEU A 10 -6.30 -6.38 -27.36
N ALA A 11 -5.39 -7.30 -27.68
CA ALA A 11 -4.04 -7.32 -27.11
C ALA A 11 -3.22 -6.09 -27.55
N PHE A 12 -3.38 -5.64 -28.79
CA PHE A 12 -2.69 -4.46 -29.32
C PHE A 12 -3.24 -3.16 -28.71
N ALA A 13 -4.56 -3.07 -28.49
CA ALA A 13 -5.19 -1.93 -27.84
C ALA A 13 -4.78 -1.81 -26.35
N VAL A 14 -4.68 -2.92 -25.63
CA VAL A 14 -4.20 -2.94 -24.23
C VAL A 14 -2.73 -2.55 -24.14
N PHE A 15 -1.90 -2.99 -25.09
CA PHE A 15 -0.49 -2.61 -25.14
C PHE A 15 -0.28 -1.12 -25.44
N LEU A 16 -1.09 -0.52 -26.32
CA LEU A 16 -1.06 0.91 -26.64
C LEU A 16 -1.49 1.76 -25.43
N VAL A 17 -2.53 1.34 -24.70
CA VAL A 17 -2.99 2.03 -23.50
C VAL A 17 -1.94 1.94 -22.37
N PHE A 18 -1.27 0.80 -22.22
CA PHE A 18 -0.22 0.61 -21.22
C PHE A 18 1.05 1.44 -21.57
N ALA A 19 1.43 1.50 -22.84
CA ALA A 19 2.55 2.34 -23.30
C ALA A 19 2.25 3.84 -23.12
N ALA A 20 1.02 4.28 -23.39
CA ALA A 20 0.59 5.66 -23.15
C ALA A 20 0.56 6.02 -21.67
N PHE A 21 0.17 5.08 -20.81
CA PHE A 21 0.15 5.28 -19.35
C PHE A 21 1.56 5.40 -18.76
N VAL A 22 2.51 4.59 -19.25
CA VAL A 22 3.92 4.65 -18.81
C VAL A 22 4.60 5.95 -19.27
N THR A 23 4.30 6.45 -20.48
CA THR A 23 4.86 7.71 -20.98
C THR A 23 4.28 8.93 -20.26
N VAL A 24 2.99 8.93 -19.91
CA VAL A 24 2.38 10.00 -19.14
C VAL A 24 2.90 10.04 -17.71
N THR A 25 3.09 8.91 -17.05
CA THR A 25 3.65 8.86 -15.68
C THR A 25 5.11 9.29 -15.62
N THR A 26 5.93 8.96 -16.64
CA THR A 26 7.31 9.44 -16.71
C THR A 26 7.39 10.94 -17.03
N PHE A 27 6.49 11.47 -17.85
CA PHE A 27 6.44 12.90 -18.16
C PHE A 27 6.00 13.75 -16.95
N ILE A 28 5.02 13.25 -16.18
CA ILE A 28 4.57 13.91 -14.93
C ILE A 28 5.68 13.90 -13.88
N ALA A 29 6.39 12.79 -13.72
CA ALA A 29 7.49 12.68 -12.76
C ALA A 29 8.66 13.62 -13.10
N THR A 30 9.06 13.72 -14.39
CA THR A 30 10.10 14.66 -14.84
C THR A 30 9.64 16.12 -14.73
N PHE A 31 8.38 16.43 -14.97
CA PHE A 31 7.84 17.76 -14.85
C PHE A 31 7.76 18.25 -13.39
N ILE A 32 7.38 17.37 -12.46
CA ILE A 32 7.39 17.66 -11.01
C ILE A 32 8.81 17.92 -10.52
N ILE A 33 9.79 17.12 -10.95
CA ILE A 33 11.21 17.33 -10.61
C ILE A 33 11.70 18.67 -11.14
N PHE A 34 11.29 19.07 -12.35
CA PHE A 34 11.67 20.35 -12.95
C PHE A 34 11.06 21.54 -12.19
N ILE A 35 9.81 21.45 -11.74
CA ILE A 35 9.15 22.49 -10.93
C ILE A 35 9.84 22.64 -9.58
N ILE A 36 10.18 21.54 -8.90
CA ILE A 36 10.88 21.56 -7.61
C ILE A 36 12.28 22.16 -7.78
N PHE A 37 12.98 21.85 -8.87
CA PHE A 37 14.30 22.39 -9.16
C PHE A 37 14.25 23.87 -9.51
N ALA A 38 13.25 24.33 -10.25
CA ALA A 38 13.04 25.75 -10.58
C ALA A 38 12.69 26.60 -9.35
N ALA A 39 11.92 26.04 -8.40
CA ALA A 39 11.60 26.70 -7.14
C ALA A 39 12.84 26.82 -6.23
N PHE A 40 13.69 25.79 -6.21
CA PHE A 40 14.94 25.78 -5.45
C PHE A 40 15.99 26.76 -6.02
N SER A 41 16.08 26.85 -7.36
CA SER A 41 16.99 27.79 -8.03
C SER A 41 16.61 29.26 -7.81
N ARG A 42 15.32 29.59 -7.71
CA ARG A 42 14.84 30.96 -7.43
C ARG A 42 15.10 31.39 -5.99
N ARG A 43 15.11 30.47 -5.00
CA ARG A 43 15.53 30.79 -3.61
C ARG A 43 17.01 31.17 -3.52
N ARG A 44 17.86 30.58 -4.38
CA ARG A 44 19.31 30.85 -4.40
C ARG A 44 19.66 32.23 -4.97
N ALA A 45 18.80 32.82 -5.81
CA ALA A 45 18.99 34.12 -6.42
C ALA A 45 18.55 35.28 -5.53
N ARG A 46 17.83 35.06 -4.43
CA ARG A 46 17.32 36.10 -3.52
C ARG A 46 18.14 36.32 -2.24
N SER A 47 19.20 35.52 -2.03
CA SER A 47 20.07 35.61 -0.85
C SER A 47 21.47 36.13 -1.22
N ASN A 48 21.56 37.20 -1.99
CA ASN A 48 22.80 37.95 -2.12
C ASN A 48 22.64 39.28 -1.36
N ASN A 49 22.90 39.24 -0.06
CA ASN A 49 23.31 40.38 0.73
C ASN A 49 24.76 40.12 1.17
N PRO A 50 25.70 41.07 0.88
CA PRO A 50 27.10 40.89 1.21
C PRO A 50 27.36 41.45 2.60
N GLU A 51 27.63 40.57 3.57
CA GLU A 51 28.54 40.81 4.69
C GLU A 51 28.52 39.56 5.64
N GLY A 52 29.71 39.01 5.87
CA GLY A 52 29.97 38.22 7.06
C GLY A 52 30.21 36.69 6.84
N GLU A 53 31.51 36.37 6.90
CA GLU A 53 32.07 35.18 7.49
C GLU A 53 32.28 33.91 6.68
N LEU A 54 33.53 33.68 6.38
CA LEU A 54 34.21 32.46 5.96
C LEU A 54 34.03 31.33 6.96
N VAL A 55 33.23 30.30 6.65
CA VAL A 55 33.49 28.95 7.18
C VAL A 55 32.92 27.89 6.22
N ASN A 56 33.80 27.02 5.77
CA ASN A 56 33.62 25.63 5.32
C ASN A 56 32.86 25.34 3.99
N ARG A 57 33.48 25.69 2.88
CA ARG A 57 33.21 25.10 1.56
C ARG A 57 33.99 23.79 1.39
N ARG A 58 33.44 22.68 1.80
CA ARG A 58 33.79 21.33 1.27
C ARG A 58 32.67 20.39 1.75
N HIS A 59 31.95 19.77 0.80
CA HIS A 59 30.97 18.69 0.92
C HIS A 59 29.54 19.00 0.49
N CYS A 60 29.31 19.49 -0.73
CA CYS A 60 28.00 19.45 -1.37
C CYS A 60 28.06 19.44 -2.91
N ALA A 61 28.99 18.69 -3.49
CA ALA A 61 29.14 18.65 -4.95
C ALA A 61 29.08 17.25 -5.60
N THR A 62 28.66 16.20 -4.88
CA THR A 62 28.67 14.83 -5.43
C THR A 62 27.35 14.06 -5.36
N ALA A 63 26.22 14.71 -5.10
CA ALA A 63 24.91 14.03 -4.98
C ALA A 63 23.96 14.21 -6.19
N ALA A 64 24.40 14.79 -7.30
CA ALA A 64 23.50 15.15 -8.40
C ALA A 64 23.65 14.34 -9.72
N ILE A 65 24.52 13.33 -9.79
CA ILE A 65 24.82 12.65 -11.08
C ILE A 65 24.45 11.17 -11.13
N THR A 66 24.00 10.54 -10.07
CA THR A 66 23.75 9.08 -10.04
C THR A 66 22.30 8.63 -10.16
N LEU A 67 21.35 9.50 -10.52
CA LEU A 67 19.93 9.11 -10.59
C LEU A 67 19.36 8.94 -12.02
N VAL A 68 20.17 8.94 -13.06
CA VAL A 68 19.66 8.83 -14.46
C VAL A 68 19.87 7.45 -15.10
N CYS A 69 20.63 6.53 -14.51
CA CYS A 69 21.01 5.28 -15.20
C CYS A 69 20.34 3.98 -14.68
N ALA A 70 19.28 4.02 -13.88
CA ALA A 70 18.69 2.81 -13.31
C ALA A 70 17.30 2.42 -13.84
N LEU A 71 16.87 2.93 -14.99
CA LEU A 71 15.54 2.59 -15.54
C LEU A 71 15.54 1.96 -16.95
N ALA A 72 16.65 1.47 -17.41
CA ALA A 72 16.69 0.68 -18.64
C ALA A 72 17.30 -0.67 -18.32
N LEU A 73 16.49 -1.70 -18.15
CA LEU A 73 16.81 -3.12 -18.32
C LEU A 73 15.89 -3.99 -17.46
N LEU A 74 14.72 -4.32 -17.96
CA LEU A 74 14.00 -5.56 -17.63
C LEU A 74 12.97 -5.87 -18.73
N THR A 75 13.50 -6.19 -19.92
CA THR A 75 12.76 -7.02 -20.87
C THR A 75 13.71 -8.13 -21.32
N SER A 76 13.76 -9.22 -20.56
CA SER A 76 14.32 -10.47 -21.04
C SER A 76 13.20 -11.50 -21.07
N THR A 77 12.66 -11.73 -22.24
CA THR A 77 11.87 -12.91 -22.58
C THR A 77 12.81 -14.12 -22.56
N GLY A 78 12.82 -14.83 -21.43
CA GLY A 78 13.48 -16.12 -21.33
C GLY A 78 12.64 -17.20 -22.02
N GLN A 79 13.08 -17.67 -23.19
CA GLN A 79 12.57 -18.90 -23.78
C GLN A 79 13.02 -20.09 -22.92
N ALA A 80 12.05 -20.84 -22.40
CA ALA A 80 12.31 -22.11 -21.73
C ALA A 80 12.70 -23.15 -22.78
N MET A 81 13.96 -23.53 -22.83
CA MET A 81 14.42 -24.72 -23.53
C MET A 81 14.11 -25.94 -22.65
N ALA A 82 13.23 -26.80 -23.11
CA ALA A 82 12.98 -28.09 -22.51
C ALA A 82 14.20 -29.02 -22.72
N ALA A 83 14.83 -29.43 -21.62
CA ALA A 83 15.82 -30.49 -21.66
C ALA A 83 15.13 -31.87 -21.79
N PRO A 84 15.68 -32.82 -22.52
CA PRO A 84 15.08 -34.17 -22.66
C PRO A 84 15.12 -34.90 -21.35
N VAL A 85 13.98 -35.51 -21.02
CA VAL A 85 13.78 -36.40 -19.85
C VAL A 85 14.57 -37.71 -20.10
N PRO A 86 15.47 -38.11 -19.17
CA PRO A 86 16.03 -39.47 -19.23
C PRO A 86 15.01 -40.54 -18.84
N GLU A 87 14.92 -41.61 -19.60
CA GLU A 87 14.09 -42.76 -19.32
C GLU A 87 14.45 -43.38 -17.97
N PRO A 88 13.44 -43.88 -17.20
CA PRO A 88 13.69 -44.52 -15.91
C PRO A 88 14.23 -45.92 -16.12
N SER A 89 15.49 -46.15 -15.76
CA SER A 89 16.02 -47.48 -15.54
C SER A 89 15.30 -48.16 -14.37
N PRO A 90 14.96 -49.44 -14.44
CA PRO A 90 14.33 -50.15 -13.33
C PRO A 90 15.36 -50.33 -12.20
N SER A 91 15.27 -49.50 -11.19
CA SER A 91 16.07 -49.63 -9.97
C SER A 91 15.38 -50.54 -9.00
N SER A 92 16.02 -51.71 -8.74
CA SER A 92 15.72 -52.58 -7.63
C SER A 92 15.76 -51.81 -6.31
N SER A 93 14.62 -51.78 -5.60
CA SER A 93 14.51 -51.17 -4.27
C SER A 93 15.45 -51.87 -3.29
N PRO A 94 16.43 -51.17 -2.68
CA PRO A 94 17.13 -51.73 -1.53
C PRO A 94 16.24 -51.69 -0.29
N ALA A 95 16.26 -52.75 0.50
CA ALA A 95 15.65 -52.78 1.82
C ALA A 95 16.02 -51.58 2.63
N GLY A 96 15.01 -50.89 3.20
CA GLY A 96 15.07 -49.54 3.76
C GLY A 96 16.23 -49.32 4.71
N SER A 97 17.07 -48.36 4.34
CA SER A 97 17.99 -47.70 5.30
C SER A 97 17.18 -47.11 6.46
N PRO A 98 17.68 -47.19 7.70
CA PRO A 98 16.99 -46.58 8.83
C PRO A 98 16.81 -45.09 8.57
N PRO A 99 15.70 -44.48 9.02
CA PRO A 99 15.43 -43.09 8.77
C PRO A 99 16.58 -42.21 9.29
N ARG A 100 17.02 -41.24 8.50
CA ARG A 100 18.14 -40.32 8.81
C ARG A 100 17.87 -39.47 10.04
N TYR A 101 16.58 -39.21 10.31
CA TYR A 101 16.13 -38.40 11.43
C TYR A 101 15.25 -39.20 12.38
N SER A 102 15.55 -39.12 13.68
CA SER A 102 14.66 -39.61 14.73
C SER A 102 13.38 -38.74 14.82
N ASN A 103 12.32 -39.25 15.46
CA ASN A 103 11.12 -38.43 15.72
C ASN A 103 11.44 -37.15 16.51
N ALA A 104 12.40 -37.20 17.44
CA ALA A 104 12.83 -36.03 18.20
C ALA A 104 13.56 -34.99 17.34
N ASP A 105 14.32 -35.43 16.33
CA ASP A 105 14.98 -34.52 15.39
C ASP A 105 13.99 -33.90 14.40
N LEU A 106 13.04 -34.68 13.92
CA LEU A 106 11.93 -34.19 13.07
C LEU A 106 11.06 -33.15 13.82
N GLU A 107 10.85 -33.34 15.13
CA GLU A 107 10.12 -32.36 15.93
C GLU A 107 10.89 -31.03 16.02
N LYS A 108 12.22 -31.06 16.20
CA LYS A 108 13.05 -29.84 16.14
C LYS A 108 12.98 -29.17 14.76
N VAL A 109 13.02 -29.97 13.68
CA VAL A 109 12.88 -29.46 12.30
C VAL A 109 11.51 -28.81 12.13
N ARG A 110 10.42 -29.44 12.60
CA ARG A 110 9.08 -28.89 12.60
C ARG A 110 9.03 -27.52 13.28
N GLU A 111 9.55 -27.40 14.49
CA GLU A 111 9.58 -26.14 15.24
C GLU A 111 10.40 -25.04 14.54
N GLN A 112 11.52 -25.43 13.91
CA GLN A 112 12.35 -24.49 13.14
C GLN A 112 11.59 -23.99 11.91
N ILE A 113 10.96 -24.86 11.13
CA ILE A 113 10.16 -24.51 9.96
C ILE A 113 9.00 -23.61 10.36
N ASP A 114 8.29 -23.95 11.42
CA ASP A 114 7.19 -23.13 11.95
C ASP A 114 7.65 -21.72 12.34
N THR A 115 8.78 -21.64 13.02
CA THR A 115 9.40 -20.35 13.37
C THR A 115 9.80 -19.52 12.14
N LEU A 116 10.34 -20.16 11.09
CA LEU A 116 10.74 -19.48 9.87
C LEU A 116 9.51 -18.95 9.12
N TYR A 117 8.46 -19.75 8.96
CA TYR A 117 7.23 -19.30 8.31
C TYR A 117 6.49 -18.22 9.10
N ARG A 118 6.49 -18.29 10.43
CA ARG A 118 5.94 -17.22 11.28
C ARG A 118 6.71 -15.90 11.11
N LYS A 119 8.05 -15.94 11.06
CA LYS A 119 8.87 -14.76 10.77
C LYS A 119 8.65 -14.22 9.36
N ALA A 120 8.37 -15.11 8.39
CA ALA A 120 7.99 -14.71 7.05
C ALA A 120 6.62 -14.01 7.06
N GLY A 121 5.63 -14.53 7.79
CA GLY A 121 4.30 -13.94 7.98
C GLY A 121 4.39 -12.52 8.55
N ALA A 122 5.11 -12.33 9.65
CA ALA A 122 5.33 -11.00 10.24
C ALA A 122 6.02 -10.01 9.28
N ALA A 123 6.95 -10.50 8.45
CA ALA A 123 7.59 -9.67 7.43
C ALA A 123 6.64 -9.38 6.25
N THR A 124 5.72 -10.29 5.92
CA THR A 124 4.67 -10.10 4.92
C THR A 124 3.73 -8.97 5.32
N ASP A 125 3.29 -8.93 6.55
CA ASP A 125 2.45 -7.85 7.07
C ASP A 125 3.17 -6.49 7.00
N ALA A 126 4.45 -6.44 7.38
CA ALA A 126 5.24 -5.22 7.25
C ALA A 126 5.40 -4.76 5.78
N TYR A 127 5.49 -5.70 4.84
CA TYR A 127 5.50 -5.41 3.41
C TYR A 127 4.15 -4.83 2.95
N ASN A 128 3.05 -5.52 3.28
CA ASN A 128 1.71 -5.14 2.86
C ASN A 128 1.30 -3.77 3.42
N LEU A 129 1.62 -3.49 4.70
CA LEU A 129 1.38 -2.19 5.32
C LEU A 129 2.15 -1.08 4.60
N ALA A 130 3.43 -1.32 4.29
CA ALA A 130 4.24 -0.35 3.56
C ALA A 130 3.75 -0.15 2.12
N GLU A 131 3.19 -1.18 1.48
CA GLU A 131 2.58 -1.11 0.14
C GLU A 131 1.31 -0.25 0.17
N GLU A 132 0.41 -0.48 1.12
CA GLU A 132 -0.81 0.29 1.30
C GLU A 132 -0.49 1.77 1.54
N GLN A 133 0.47 2.06 2.42
CA GLN A 133 0.93 3.42 2.67
C GLN A 133 1.54 4.07 1.42
N THR A 134 2.29 3.32 0.63
CA THR A 134 2.86 3.80 -0.65
C THR A 134 1.76 4.16 -1.65
N LYS A 135 0.74 3.32 -1.79
CA LYS A 135 -0.42 3.59 -2.66
C LYS A 135 -1.16 4.86 -2.23
N LYS A 136 -1.42 5.01 -0.93
CA LYS A 136 -2.07 6.21 -0.36
C LYS A 136 -1.25 7.48 -0.63
N GLN A 137 0.05 7.45 -0.33
CA GLN A 137 0.94 8.60 -0.53
C GLN A 137 1.08 8.99 -2.00
N SER A 138 1.16 8.00 -2.90
CA SER A 138 1.16 8.27 -4.34
C SER A 138 -0.12 8.98 -4.79
N GLY A 139 -1.28 8.56 -4.27
CA GLY A 139 -2.56 9.23 -4.54
C GLY A 139 -2.60 10.67 -4.04
N GLU A 140 -2.09 10.93 -2.84
CA GLU A 140 -2.02 12.30 -2.29
C GLU A 140 -1.05 13.18 -3.08
N ILE A 141 0.11 12.67 -3.50
CA ILE A 141 1.06 13.41 -4.35
C ILE A 141 0.39 13.82 -5.67
N VAL A 142 -0.40 12.93 -6.30
CA VAL A 142 -1.11 13.26 -7.55
C VAL A 142 -2.14 14.35 -7.33
N LYS A 143 -2.91 14.32 -6.23
CA LYS A 143 -3.88 15.37 -5.88
C LYS A 143 -3.18 16.72 -5.65
N LEU A 144 -2.09 16.72 -4.89
CA LEU A 144 -1.30 17.93 -4.62
C LEU A 144 -0.66 18.51 -5.90
N ALA A 145 -0.16 17.64 -6.78
CA ALA A 145 0.38 18.08 -8.07
C ALA A 145 -0.69 18.77 -8.93
N LYS A 146 -1.91 18.24 -8.95
CA LYS A 146 -3.04 18.90 -9.64
C LYS A 146 -3.39 20.23 -9.00
N ALA A 147 -3.48 20.30 -7.67
CA ALA A 147 -3.76 21.54 -6.96
C ALA A 147 -2.68 22.63 -7.23
N ILE A 148 -1.41 22.23 -7.33
CA ILE A 148 -0.31 23.13 -7.71
C ILE A 148 -0.49 23.69 -9.12
N VAL A 149 -0.85 22.85 -10.10
CA VAL A 149 -1.09 23.29 -11.49
C VAL A 149 -2.29 24.25 -11.55
N ASP A 150 -3.40 23.89 -10.91
CA ASP A 150 -4.61 24.72 -10.86
C ASP A 150 -4.34 26.07 -10.17
N GLY A 151 -3.58 26.06 -9.07
CA GLY A 151 -3.17 27.26 -8.35
C GLY A 151 -2.24 28.17 -9.19
N GLN A 152 -1.32 27.60 -9.95
CA GLN A 152 -0.45 28.37 -10.86
C GLN A 152 -1.28 29.05 -11.97
N ALA A 153 -2.26 28.33 -12.56
CA ALA A 153 -3.17 28.91 -13.54
C ALA A 153 -4.00 30.04 -12.94
N ARG A 154 -4.47 29.88 -11.70
CA ARG A 154 -5.19 30.94 -10.96
C ARG A 154 -4.33 32.16 -10.72
N ILE A 155 -3.06 31.99 -10.30
CA ILE A 155 -2.12 33.12 -10.14
C ILE A 155 -1.91 33.86 -11.47
N ALA A 156 -1.75 33.13 -12.58
CA ALA A 156 -1.60 33.77 -13.89
C ALA A 156 -2.82 34.62 -14.23
N ALA A 157 -4.04 34.09 -14.07
CA ALA A 157 -5.27 34.85 -14.31
C ALA A 157 -5.44 36.08 -13.39
N LEU A 158 -5.06 35.97 -12.12
CA LEU A 158 -5.09 37.08 -11.17
C LEU A 158 -4.07 38.18 -11.55
N LYS A 159 -2.86 37.78 -11.99
CA LYS A 159 -1.84 38.73 -12.49
C LYS A 159 -2.30 39.45 -13.76
N ASP A 160 -2.97 38.76 -14.68
CA ASP A 160 -3.51 39.36 -15.90
C ASP A 160 -4.60 40.39 -15.58
N ARG A 161 -5.48 40.08 -14.62
CA ARG A 161 -6.49 41.06 -14.11
C ARG A 161 -5.84 42.27 -13.46
N ALA A 162 -4.85 42.05 -12.60
CA ALA A 162 -4.11 43.16 -11.98
C ALA A 162 -3.40 44.04 -13.02
N GLY A 163 -2.78 43.40 -14.01
CA GLY A 163 -2.13 44.11 -15.12
C GLY A 163 -3.13 44.90 -15.99
N ALA A 164 -4.32 44.35 -16.21
CA ALA A 164 -5.40 45.06 -16.94
C ALA A 164 -5.84 46.33 -16.19
N GLN A 165 -6.09 46.22 -14.87
CA GLN A 165 -6.47 47.35 -14.03
C GLN A 165 -5.38 48.43 -14.00
N ALA A 166 -4.10 48.02 -13.87
CA ALA A 166 -2.97 48.96 -13.88
C ALA A 166 -2.85 49.71 -15.23
N ARG A 167 -3.03 48.97 -16.36
CA ARG A 167 -3.02 49.62 -17.70
C ARG A 167 -4.17 50.58 -17.89
N GLU A 168 -5.34 50.27 -17.39
CA GLU A 168 -6.52 51.17 -17.47
C GLU A 168 -6.27 52.46 -16.64
N GLN A 169 -5.75 52.33 -15.43
CA GLN A 169 -5.41 53.46 -14.59
C GLN A 169 -4.35 54.35 -15.24
N TYR A 170 -3.33 53.77 -15.87
CA TYR A 170 -2.30 54.51 -16.60
C TYR A 170 -2.88 55.27 -17.80
N ARG A 171 -3.74 54.63 -18.61
CA ARG A 171 -4.39 55.27 -19.77
C ARG A 171 -5.31 56.43 -19.39
N ASN A 172 -5.92 56.37 -18.21
CA ASN A 172 -6.78 57.42 -17.68
C ASN A 172 -5.99 58.55 -16.99
N GLY A 173 -4.74 58.77 -17.37
CA GLY A 173 -3.92 59.88 -16.91
C GLY A 173 -3.18 59.66 -15.59
N GLY A 174 -3.14 58.43 -15.09
CA GLY A 174 -2.35 58.05 -13.89
C GLY A 174 -2.91 58.55 -12.56
N LEU A 175 -3.92 59.39 -12.57
CA LEU A 175 -4.57 59.87 -11.36
C LEU A 175 -5.48 58.81 -10.77
N PRO A 176 -5.42 58.57 -9.44
CA PRO A 176 -6.37 57.67 -8.79
C PRO A 176 -7.81 58.10 -9.04
N PRO A 177 -8.76 57.16 -9.24
CA PRO A 177 -10.17 57.49 -9.51
C PRO A 177 -10.78 58.48 -8.51
N GLY A 178 -10.36 58.43 -7.23
CA GLY A 178 -10.77 59.36 -6.19
C GLY A 178 -10.25 60.79 -6.41
N ALA A 179 -9.03 60.96 -6.95
CA ALA A 179 -8.48 62.28 -7.27
C ALA A 179 -9.16 62.90 -8.51
N GLN A 180 -9.45 62.07 -9.55
CA GLN A 180 -10.22 62.54 -10.73
C GLN A 180 -11.61 62.99 -10.31
N LEU A 181 -12.25 62.33 -9.39
CA LEU A 181 -13.56 62.66 -8.88
C LEU A 181 -13.54 63.98 -8.06
N ALA A 182 -12.54 64.13 -7.21
CA ALA A 182 -12.34 65.35 -6.41
C ALA A 182 -12.08 66.60 -7.26
N LEU A 183 -11.57 66.44 -8.47
CA LEU A 183 -11.34 67.55 -9.45
C LEU A 183 -12.54 67.80 -10.36
N SER A 184 -13.63 67.07 -10.21
CA SER A 184 -14.85 67.22 -10.99
C SER A 184 -15.74 68.30 -10.39
N ASN A 185 -16.20 69.28 -11.21
CA ASN A 185 -17.09 70.37 -10.80
C ASN A 185 -18.59 69.98 -10.81
N ASP A 186 -18.94 68.71 -11.11
CA ASP A 186 -20.31 68.24 -11.16
C ASP A 186 -20.68 67.43 -9.90
N PRO A 187 -21.61 67.93 -9.04
CA PRO A 187 -22.00 67.24 -7.80
C PRO A 187 -22.67 65.91 -7.99
N LYS A 188 -23.40 65.68 -9.13
CA LYS A 188 -24.00 64.38 -9.43
C LYS A 188 -22.95 63.37 -9.81
N LEU A 189 -22.02 63.71 -10.69
CA LEU A 189 -20.89 62.89 -11.06
C LEU A 189 -20.02 62.56 -9.85
N PHE A 190 -19.89 63.47 -8.89
CA PHE A 190 -19.18 63.25 -7.64
C PHE A 190 -19.82 62.17 -6.78
N LEU A 191 -21.12 62.19 -6.56
CA LEU A 191 -21.84 61.22 -5.74
C LEU A 191 -21.89 59.81 -6.39
N ASP A 192 -22.16 59.75 -7.67
CA ASP A 192 -22.17 58.47 -8.43
C ASP A 192 -20.76 57.87 -8.53
N GLY A 193 -19.77 58.71 -8.65
CA GLY A 193 -18.36 58.33 -8.71
C GLY A 193 -17.83 57.75 -7.40
N LEU A 194 -18.26 58.24 -6.25
CA LEU A 194 -17.85 57.75 -4.93
C LEU A 194 -18.12 56.26 -4.77
N ASN A 195 -19.28 55.79 -5.23
CA ASN A 195 -19.64 54.38 -5.18
C ASN A 195 -18.74 53.53 -6.12
N LYS A 196 -18.45 54.04 -7.32
CA LYS A 196 -17.53 53.36 -8.27
C LYS A 196 -16.11 53.29 -7.72
N VAL A 197 -15.62 54.33 -7.07
CA VAL A 197 -14.29 54.36 -6.41
C VAL A 197 -14.23 53.32 -5.29
N ARG A 198 -15.23 53.29 -4.41
CA ARG A 198 -15.31 52.27 -3.37
C ARG A 198 -15.33 50.82 -3.94
N GLN A 199 -16.15 50.59 -4.96
CA GLN A 199 -16.24 49.28 -5.63
C GLN A 199 -14.89 48.91 -6.25
N SER A 200 -14.18 49.84 -6.91
CA SER A 200 -12.85 49.59 -7.48
C SER A 200 -11.80 49.29 -6.40
N GLN A 201 -11.82 49.98 -5.28
CA GLN A 201 -10.92 49.71 -4.14
C GLN A 201 -11.20 48.36 -3.52
N HIS A 202 -12.47 48.00 -3.33
CA HIS A 202 -12.84 46.66 -2.86
C HIS A 202 -12.37 45.55 -3.82
N ALA A 203 -12.58 45.75 -5.13
CA ALA A 203 -12.13 44.77 -6.15
C ALA A 203 -10.60 44.63 -6.16
N SER A 204 -9.85 45.73 -6.05
CA SER A 204 -8.39 45.68 -5.98
C SER A 204 -7.87 44.99 -4.71
N LYS A 205 -8.50 45.28 -3.56
CA LYS A 205 -8.17 44.64 -2.29
C LYS A 205 -8.45 43.13 -2.35
N SER A 206 -9.62 42.72 -2.87
CA SER A 206 -9.98 41.33 -3.05
C SER A 206 -8.97 40.60 -3.96
N LEU A 207 -8.59 41.21 -5.08
CA LEU A 207 -7.61 40.64 -6.02
C LEU A 207 -6.24 40.42 -5.35
N LEU A 208 -5.76 41.32 -4.53
CA LEU A 208 -4.50 41.17 -3.77
C LEU A 208 -4.62 40.08 -2.72
N THR A 209 -5.75 40.02 -2.01
CA THR A 209 -6.02 38.99 -1.02
C THR A 209 -6.04 37.61 -1.68
N ASP A 210 -6.76 37.44 -2.80
CA ASP A 210 -6.83 36.20 -3.55
C ASP A 210 -5.46 35.75 -4.09
N LEU A 211 -4.64 36.73 -4.52
CA LEU A 211 -3.28 36.43 -4.99
C LEU A 211 -2.37 35.92 -3.87
N ASN A 212 -2.39 36.62 -2.72
CA ASN A 212 -1.61 36.17 -1.56
C ASN A 212 -2.05 34.84 -1.03
N GLN A 213 -3.37 34.61 -0.87
CA GLN A 213 -3.91 33.32 -0.44
C GLN A 213 -3.51 32.20 -1.39
N THR A 214 -3.64 32.43 -2.69
CA THR A 214 -3.24 31.40 -3.68
C THR A 214 -1.73 31.09 -3.63
N GLN A 215 -0.89 32.09 -3.32
CA GLN A 215 0.55 31.87 -3.12
C GLN A 215 0.84 31.05 -1.87
N GLU A 216 0.18 31.34 -0.76
CA GLU A 216 0.31 30.59 0.50
C GLU A 216 -0.17 29.14 0.33
N ASP A 217 -1.31 28.94 -0.35
CA ASP A 217 -1.82 27.60 -0.68
C ASP A 217 -0.80 26.80 -1.51
N LEU A 218 -0.19 27.42 -2.53
CA LEU A 218 0.84 26.76 -3.35
C LEU A 218 2.10 26.40 -2.57
N GLU A 219 2.51 27.24 -1.63
CA GLU A 219 3.63 26.94 -0.74
C GLU A 219 3.32 25.73 0.13
N THR A 220 2.13 25.69 0.72
CA THR A 220 1.62 24.58 1.52
C THR A 220 1.55 23.29 0.71
N TYR A 221 0.93 23.30 -0.48
CA TYR A 221 0.85 22.12 -1.35
C TYR A 221 2.21 21.58 -1.75
N THR A 222 3.18 22.47 -1.98
CA THR A 222 4.55 22.07 -2.34
C THR A 222 5.28 21.42 -1.15
N GLN A 223 5.09 21.94 0.05
CA GLN A 223 5.64 21.36 1.28
C GLN A 223 5.02 19.99 1.56
N ASP A 224 3.70 19.87 1.45
CA ASP A 224 2.98 18.63 1.66
C ASP A 224 3.37 17.57 0.61
N ALA A 225 3.53 17.95 -0.65
CA ALA A 225 3.99 17.04 -1.70
C ALA A 225 5.40 16.52 -1.40
N SER A 226 6.31 17.38 -0.94
CA SER A 226 7.67 16.99 -0.55
C SER A 226 7.67 16.03 0.65
N ALA A 227 6.88 16.32 1.68
CA ALA A 227 6.75 15.46 2.86
C ALA A 227 6.15 14.08 2.51
N ASN A 228 5.16 14.04 1.62
CA ASN A 228 4.59 12.77 1.15
C ASN A 228 5.59 11.98 0.30
N TRP A 229 6.42 12.65 -0.48
CA TRP A 229 7.49 11.99 -1.25
C TRP A 229 8.53 11.33 -0.34
N GLU A 230 8.98 11.99 0.71
CA GLU A 230 9.91 11.43 1.69
C GLU A 230 9.34 10.20 2.39
N LYS A 231 8.05 10.26 2.77
CA LYS A 231 7.34 9.11 3.35
C LYS A 231 7.24 7.95 2.36
N LEU A 232 6.95 8.24 1.09
CA LEU A 232 6.87 7.24 0.02
C LEU A 232 8.22 6.52 -0.15
N GLU A 233 9.32 7.26 -0.21
CA GLU A 233 10.65 6.68 -0.35
C GLU A 233 11.03 5.83 0.88
N THR A 234 10.71 6.31 2.08
CA THR A 234 10.88 5.55 3.31
C THR A 234 10.12 4.22 3.27
N ASN A 235 8.89 4.22 2.77
CA ASN A 235 8.08 3.01 2.66
C ASN A 235 8.59 2.06 1.58
N ARG A 236 9.11 2.57 0.46
CA ARG A 236 9.79 1.75 -0.56
C ARG A 236 10.99 0.99 0.03
N VAL A 237 11.80 1.68 0.84
CA VAL A 237 12.93 1.03 1.54
C VAL A 237 12.44 -0.04 2.52
N LYS A 238 11.37 0.22 3.26
CA LYS A 238 10.74 -0.77 4.15
C LYS A 238 10.26 -1.99 3.38
N GLN A 239 9.57 -1.79 2.24
CA GLN A 239 9.13 -2.87 1.36
C GLN A 239 10.30 -3.73 0.88
N ALA A 240 11.37 -3.11 0.38
CA ALA A 240 12.54 -3.83 -0.11
C ALA A 240 13.19 -4.68 1.00
N LYS A 241 13.34 -4.13 2.21
CA LYS A 241 13.86 -4.86 3.38
C LYS A 241 12.94 -6.02 3.79
N ALA A 242 11.63 -5.79 3.84
CA ALA A 242 10.65 -6.81 4.18
C ALA A 242 10.66 -7.95 3.15
N LYS A 243 10.63 -7.64 1.85
CA LYS A 243 10.72 -8.62 0.76
C LYS A 243 11.99 -9.48 0.85
N LYS A 244 13.15 -8.86 1.12
CA LYS A 244 14.40 -9.60 1.33
C LYS A 244 14.29 -10.56 2.51
N LYS A 245 13.69 -10.13 3.62
CA LYS A 245 13.49 -10.94 4.83
C LYS A 245 12.52 -12.09 4.57
N ILE A 246 11.39 -11.86 3.90
CA ILE A 246 10.43 -12.89 3.51
C ILE A 246 11.13 -13.98 2.70
N ASN A 247 11.80 -13.61 1.62
CA ASN A 247 12.47 -14.56 0.74
C ASN A 247 13.56 -15.37 1.48
N ALA A 248 14.30 -14.75 2.39
CA ALA A 248 15.32 -15.43 3.18
C ALA A 248 14.69 -16.48 4.12
N GLN A 249 13.58 -16.15 4.80
CA GLN A 249 12.90 -17.07 5.71
C GLN A 249 12.26 -18.23 4.96
N ILE A 250 11.57 -17.97 3.85
CA ILE A 250 10.95 -19.01 3.02
C ILE A 250 12.02 -19.96 2.47
N LYS A 251 13.10 -19.44 1.85
CA LYS A 251 14.19 -20.26 1.34
C LYS A 251 14.87 -21.11 2.42
N ALA A 252 15.00 -20.58 3.65
CA ALA A 252 15.54 -21.34 4.75
C ALA A 252 14.62 -22.50 5.17
N ALA A 253 13.30 -22.28 5.20
CA ALA A 253 12.32 -23.33 5.47
C ALA A 253 12.30 -24.39 4.38
N GLU A 254 12.23 -23.98 3.11
CA GLU A 254 12.28 -24.89 1.95
C GLU A 254 13.56 -25.72 1.91
N LYS A 255 14.70 -25.11 2.28
CA LYS A 255 15.97 -25.85 2.39
C LYS A 255 15.90 -26.94 3.46
N LEU A 256 15.31 -26.69 4.61
CA LEU A 256 15.12 -27.71 5.64
C LEU A 256 14.21 -28.85 5.13
N GLU A 257 13.08 -28.52 4.51
CA GLU A 257 12.16 -29.49 3.94
C GLU A 257 12.80 -30.30 2.81
N SER A 258 13.63 -29.70 1.96
CA SER A 258 14.31 -30.39 0.84
C SER A 258 15.39 -31.38 1.27
N GLN A 259 15.91 -31.23 2.49
CA GLN A 259 16.89 -32.15 3.05
C GLN A 259 16.29 -33.46 3.58
N LEU A 260 14.96 -33.51 3.71
CA LEU A 260 14.22 -34.66 4.19
C LEU A 260 13.88 -35.62 3.04
N GLU A 261 13.96 -36.91 3.29
CA GLU A 261 13.42 -37.97 2.40
C GLU A 261 11.90 -37.91 2.39
N GLU A 262 11.27 -38.54 1.41
CA GLU A 262 9.80 -38.52 1.26
C GLU A 262 9.10 -39.04 2.52
N LYS A 263 9.57 -40.17 3.07
CA LYS A 263 9.03 -40.74 4.31
C LYS A 263 9.17 -39.81 5.52
N GLU A 264 10.27 -39.07 5.58
CA GLU A 264 10.52 -38.12 6.64
C GLU A 264 9.63 -36.89 6.48
N ARG A 265 9.38 -36.42 5.25
CA ARG A 265 8.41 -35.35 4.97
C ARG A 265 6.97 -35.78 5.31
N ASP A 266 6.58 -37.04 5.03
CA ASP A 266 5.28 -37.53 5.44
C ASP A 266 5.15 -37.57 6.95
N ARG A 267 6.20 -38.01 7.63
CA ARG A 267 6.23 -38.04 9.10
C ARG A 267 6.19 -36.61 9.69
N LEU A 268 6.90 -35.65 9.08
CA LEU A 268 6.83 -34.29 9.47
C LEU A 268 5.41 -33.70 9.35
N ARG A 269 4.72 -34.00 8.22
CA ARG A 269 3.32 -33.61 8.03
C ARG A 269 2.38 -34.25 9.07
N GLN A 270 2.69 -35.47 9.50
CA GLN A 270 1.93 -36.11 10.57
C GLN A 270 2.15 -35.42 11.92
N LEU A 271 3.40 -35.11 12.27
CA LEU A 271 3.73 -34.37 13.50
C LEU A 271 3.08 -32.97 13.54
N GLU A 272 3.00 -32.27 12.40
CA GLU A 272 2.27 -31.01 12.28
C GLU A 272 0.78 -31.17 12.63
N ARG A 273 0.13 -32.22 12.08
CA ARG A 273 -1.28 -32.53 12.38
C ARG A 273 -1.47 -32.90 13.84
N ASP A 274 -0.66 -33.81 14.35
CA ASP A 274 -0.73 -34.29 15.74
C ASP A 274 -0.56 -33.10 16.75
N ALA A 275 0.34 -32.18 16.46
CA ALA A 275 0.54 -30.99 17.26
C ALA A 275 -0.67 -30.03 17.21
N ALA A 276 -1.25 -29.82 16.02
CA ALA A 276 -2.44 -28.99 15.84
C ALA A 276 -3.66 -29.60 16.53
N ASP A 277 -3.87 -30.90 16.39
CA ASP A 277 -4.98 -31.65 17.01
C ASP A 277 -4.86 -31.67 18.54
N LYS A 278 -3.62 -31.84 19.04
CA LYS A 278 -3.36 -31.76 20.49
C LYS A 278 -3.64 -30.35 21.04
N ALA A 279 -3.24 -29.32 20.35
CA ALA A 279 -3.50 -27.92 20.73
C ALA A 279 -5.01 -27.63 20.70
N GLN A 280 -5.71 -28.04 19.65
CA GLN A 280 -7.15 -27.90 19.51
C GLN A 280 -7.88 -28.63 20.64
N THR A 281 -7.53 -29.89 20.92
CA THR A 281 -8.14 -30.69 22.00
C THR A 281 -7.93 -30.03 23.37
N ALA A 282 -6.73 -29.54 23.64
CA ALA A 282 -6.44 -28.84 24.89
C ALA A 282 -7.27 -27.54 25.01
N TRP A 283 -7.42 -26.80 23.91
CA TRP A 283 -8.24 -25.58 23.88
C TRP A 283 -9.73 -25.89 24.08
N LEU A 284 -10.28 -26.89 23.41
CA LEU A 284 -11.66 -27.32 23.60
C LEU A 284 -11.92 -27.80 25.05
N SER A 285 -10.98 -28.57 25.62
CA SER A 285 -11.06 -29.09 26.98
C SER A 285 -10.96 -27.99 28.05
N SER A 286 -10.41 -26.82 27.71
CA SER A 286 -10.38 -25.65 28.62
C SER A 286 -11.75 -25.02 28.83
N GLY A 287 -12.77 -25.41 28.07
CA GLY A 287 -14.10 -24.82 28.11
C GLY A 287 -14.21 -23.48 27.39
N ALA A 288 -13.19 -23.08 26.64
CA ALA A 288 -13.14 -21.77 25.96
C ALA A 288 -14.32 -21.52 25.01
N ILE A 289 -14.94 -22.59 24.48
CA ILE A 289 -16.08 -22.47 23.55
C ILE A 289 -17.38 -23.07 24.14
N LYS A 290 -17.43 -23.37 25.44
CA LYS A 290 -18.58 -24.08 26.04
C LYS A 290 -19.89 -23.31 25.87
N ASP A 291 -19.83 -21.99 25.80
CA ASP A 291 -20.97 -21.10 25.71
C ASP A 291 -20.99 -20.27 24.40
N VAL A 292 -20.13 -20.62 23.43
CA VAL A 292 -20.08 -19.94 22.11
C VAL A 292 -21.27 -20.42 21.27
N SER A 293 -22.35 -19.65 21.28
CA SER A 293 -23.59 -19.92 20.55
C SER A 293 -24.05 -18.75 19.68
N GLY A 294 -23.18 -17.76 19.47
CA GLY A 294 -23.50 -16.53 18.72
C GLY A 294 -23.84 -16.85 17.25
N GLU A 295 -25.05 -16.42 16.83
CA GLU A 295 -25.41 -16.48 15.41
C GLU A 295 -24.60 -15.49 14.58
N ALA A 296 -24.28 -15.86 13.34
CA ALA A 296 -23.62 -14.96 12.41
C ALA A 296 -24.50 -13.74 12.12
N SER A 297 -23.92 -12.55 12.09
CA SER A 297 -24.59 -11.40 11.45
C SER A 297 -24.71 -11.63 9.94
N GLU A 298 -25.55 -10.84 9.28
CA GLU A 298 -25.63 -10.87 7.81
C GLU A 298 -24.25 -10.65 7.15
N GLY A 299 -23.48 -9.66 7.65
CA GLY A 299 -22.11 -9.40 7.19
C GLY A 299 -21.15 -10.55 7.49
N GLY A 300 -21.22 -11.11 8.70
CA GLY A 300 -20.42 -12.26 9.11
C GLY A 300 -20.70 -13.49 8.25
N ALA A 301 -21.97 -13.81 8.00
CA ALA A 301 -22.38 -14.92 7.14
C ALA A 301 -21.86 -14.73 5.69
N ALA A 302 -21.99 -13.53 5.13
CA ALA A 302 -21.48 -13.21 3.80
C ALA A 302 -19.95 -13.33 3.73
N ALA A 303 -19.21 -12.87 4.75
CA ALA A 303 -17.77 -12.99 4.82
C ALA A 303 -17.32 -14.46 4.93
N VAL A 304 -17.99 -15.26 5.77
CA VAL A 304 -17.73 -16.70 5.89
C VAL A 304 -17.99 -17.43 4.57
N ALA A 305 -19.11 -17.14 3.90
CA ALA A 305 -19.44 -17.72 2.61
C ALA A 305 -18.36 -17.41 1.55
N PHE A 306 -17.88 -16.15 1.50
CA PHE A 306 -16.79 -15.79 0.61
C PHE A 306 -15.50 -16.56 0.95
N ALA A 307 -15.08 -16.56 2.20
CA ALA A 307 -13.81 -17.18 2.63
C ALA A 307 -13.80 -18.69 2.40
N THR A 308 -14.89 -19.38 2.69
CA THR A 308 -15.02 -20.82 2.48
C THR A 308 -15.03 -21.20 0.99
N ALA A 309 -15.58 -20.34 0.12
CA ALA A 309 -15.50 -20.51 -1.33
C ALA A 309 -14.06 -20.41 -1.88
N GLN A 310 -13.08 -19.95 -1.09
CA GLN A 310 -11.67 -19.89 -1.49
C GLN A 310 -10.87 -21.15 -1.07
N ILE A 311 -11.47 -22.10 -0.37
CA ILE A 311 -10.80 -23.34 0.05
C ILE A 311 -10.17 -24.03 -1.17
N GLY A 312 -8.93 -24.52 -0.99
CA GLY A 312 -8.14 -25.17 -2.06
C GLY A 312 -7.25 -24.22 -2.85
N LYS A 313 -7.43 -22.89 -2.77
CA LYS A 313 -6.54 -21.92 -3.41
C LYS A 313 -5.21 -21.80 -2.68
N PRO A 314 -4.08 -21.67 -3.41
CA PRO A 314 -2.76 -21.66 -2.78
C PRO A 314 -2.52 -20.39 -1.95
N TYR A 315 -1.72 -20.55 -0.90
CA TYR A 315 -1.12 -19.42 -0.20
C TYR A 315 -0.04 -18.77 -1.06
N VAL A 316 -0.13 -17.48 -1.24
CA VAL A 316 0.94 -16.66 -1.79
C VAL A 316 1.06 -15.40 -0.93
N TRP A 317 2.26 -15.09 -0.44
CA TRP A 317 2.46 -13.91 0.40
C TRP A 317 2.11 -12.61 -0.35
N GLY A 318 1.42 -11.70 0.31
CA GLY A 318 0.94 -10.45 -0.27
C GLY A 318 -0.29 -10.58 -1.17
N ALA A 319 -0.82 -11.79 -1.39
CA ALA A 319 -1.93 -11.99 -2.30
C ALA A 319 -3.29 -11.69 -1.65
N GLU A 320 -4.17 -11.06 -2.44
CA GLU A 320 -5.55 -10.68 -2.12
C GLU A 320 -6.58 -11.33 -3.06
N GLY A 321 -6.21 -12.39 -3.77
CA GLY A 321 -7.09 -13.09 -4.71
C GLY A 321 -7.02 -12.54 -6.15
N PRO A 322 -7.87 -13.07 -7.05
CA PRO A 322 -8.78 -14.18 -6.83
C PRO A 322 -8.13 -15.58 -6.90
N GLY A 323 -6.90 -15.71 -7.41
CA GLY A 323 -6.23 -17.00 -7.63
C GLY A 323 -5.49 -17.55 -6.41
N SER A 324 -5.12 -16.70 -5.47
CA SER A 324 -4.34 -17.06 -4.27
C SER A 324 -4.57 -16.02 -3.17
N TYR A 325 -4.28 -16.38 -1.93
CA TYR A 325 -4.46 -15.49 -0.77
C TYR A 325 -3.33 -15.68 0.24
N ASP A 326 -2.93 -14.62 0.93
CA ASP A 326 -2.31 -14.73 2.25
C ASP A 326 -3.38 -14.72 3.36
N CYS A 327 -2.97 -14.87 4.62
CA CYS A 327 -3.93 -15.01 5.74
C CYS A 327 -4.83 -13.77 5.89
N SER A 328 -4.27 -12.59 5.94
CA SER A 328 -4.99 -11.32 6.11
C SER A 328 -5.63 -10.83 4.81
N GLY A 329 -5.09 -11.20 3.64
CA GLY A 329 -5.70 -10.98 2.34
C GLY A 329 -7.01 -11.74 2.18
N LEU A 330 -7.07 -12.99 2.65
CA LEU A 330 -8.32 -13.76 2.67
C LEU A 330 -9.38 -13.07 3.53
N THR A 331 -9.04 -12.70 4.76
CA THR A 331 -10.01 -12.07 5.68
C THR A 331 -10.44 -10.67 5.23
N SER A 332 -9.52 -9.87 4.69
CA SER A 332 -9.84 -8.54 4.17
C SER A 332 -10.76 -8.60 2.96
N GLN A 333 -10.53 -9.51 2.03
CA GLN A 333 -11.39 -9.69 0.86
C GLN A 333 -12.76 -10.28 1.22
N ALA A 334 -12.81 -11.16 2.20
CA ALA A 334 -14.08 -11.69 2.68
C ALA A 334 -14.98 -10.60 3.28
N TRP A 335 -14.42 -9.73 4.10
CA TRP A 335 -15.16 -8.61 4.66
C TRP A 335 -15.42 -7.48 3.65
N LEU A 336 -14.57 -7.31 2.65
CA LEU A 336 -14.84 -6.43 1.51
C LEU A 336 -16.05 -6.93 0.70
N ALA A 337 -16.16 -8.25 0.47
CA ALA A 337 -17.32 -8.85 -0.19
C ALA A 337 -18.61 -8.68 0.63
N ALA A 338 -18.51 -8.65 1.96
CA ALA A 338 -19.58 -8.30 2.87
C ALA A 338 -19.85 -6.78 2.96
N LYS A 339 -19.27 -5.97 2.05
CA LYS A 339 -19.36 -4.48 2.00
C LYS A 339 -18.84 -3.77 3.25
N ARG A 340 -17.97 -4.42 3.99
CA ARG A 340 -17.32 -3.90 5.20
C ARG A 340 -15.81 -4.04 5.12
N PRO A 341 -15.11 -3.08 4.47
CA PRO A 341 -13.67 -3.14 4.34
C PRO A 341 -12.98 -3.08 5.71
N ILE A 342 -12.03 -3.97 5.92
CA ILE A 342 -11.19 -4.05 7.12
C ILE A 342 -9.72 -3.86 6.75
N PRO A 343 -8.82 -3.59 7.71
CA PRO A 343 -7.40 -3.42 7.44
C PRO A 343 -6.77 -4.60 6.72
N ARG A 344 -5.79 -4.31 5.88
CA ARG A 344 -5.13 -5.30 5.02
C ARG A 344 -4.29 -6.33 5.79
N THR A 345 -3.63 -5.93 6.87
CA THR A 345 -2.69 -6.78 7.60
C THR A 345 -3.28 -7.31 8.90
N SER A 346 -2.86 -8.49 9.34
CA SER A 346 -3.34 -9.10 10.59
C SER A 346 -3.00 -8.24 11.82
N GLN A 347 -1.86 -7.56 11.82
CA GLN A 347 -1.48 -6.63 12.88
C GLN A 347 -2.38 -5.40 12.93
N GLU A 348 -2.75 -4.82 11.78
CA GLU A 348 -3.70 -3.71 11.73
C GLU A 348 -5.13 -4.16 12.05
N GLN A 349 -5.53 -5.36 11.65
CA GLN A 349 -6.80 -5.96 12.05
C GLN A 349 -6.86 -6.08 13.58
N TRP A 350 -5.78 -6.57 14.21
CA TRP A 350 -5.68 -6.62 15.68
C TRP A 350 -5.69 -5.24 16.34
N ARG A 351 -5.02 -4.27 15.76
CA ARG A 351 -4.84 -2.93 16.33
C ARG A 351 -6.10 -2.08 16.23
N LEU A 352 -6.85 -2.19 15.14
CA LEU A 352 -7.91 -1.25 14.77
C LEU A 352 -9.33 -1.78 14.94
N LEU A 353 -9.52 -3.11 14.89
CA LEU A 353 -10.85 -3.68 15.05
C LEU A 353 -11.21 -3.84 16.53
N PRO A 354 -12.51 -3.74 16.88
CA PRO A 354 -12.99 -3.98 18.24
C PRO A 354 -12.66 -5.38 18.72
N ARG A 355 -12.06 -5.48 19.91
CA ARG A 355 -11.80 -6.76 20.58
C ARG A 355 -13.04 -7.28 21.24
N ILE A 356 -13.18 -8.60 21.28
CA ILE A 356 -14.24 -9.31 21.98
C ILE A 356 -13.65 -10.47 22.77
N ASP A 357 -14.38 -10.96 23.76
CA ASP A 357 -14.02 -12.17 24.47
C ASP A 357 -14.25 -13.41 23.62
N ILE A 358 -13.45 -14.46 23.85
CA ILE A 358 -13.55 -15.73 23.10
C ILE A 358 -14.95 -16.34 23.25
N GLN A 359 -15.58 -16.17 24.41
CA GLN A 359 -16.92 -16.69 24.70
C GLN A 359 -18.02 -16.02 23.88
N ASP A 360 -17.77 -14.78 23.41
CA ASP A 360 -18.70 -14.01 22.59
C ASP A 360 -18.53 -14.23 21.08
N MET A 361 -17.64 -15.16 20.69
CA MET A 361 -17.36 -15.40 19.27
C MET A 361 -18.60 -15.82 18.50
N ARG A 362 -18.68 -15.34 17.27
CA ARG A 362 -19.68 -15.77 16.28
C ARG A 362 -19.02 -15.91 14.88
N PRO A 363 -19.62 -16.69 13.95
CA PRO A 363 -19.08 -16.81 12.62
C PRO A 363 -18.89 -15.45 11.94
N GLY A 364 -17.71 -15.25 11.32
CA GLY A 364 -17.24 -13.97 10.76
C GLY A 364 -16.20 -13.27 11.62
N ASP A 365 -16.17 -13.49 12.95
CA ASP A 365 -15.12 -12.93 13.80
C ASP A 365 -13.73 -13.44 13.39
N LEU A 366 -12.70 -12.63 13.66
CA LEU A 366 -11.34 -12.93 13.31
C LEU A 366 -10.54 -13.32 14.55
N ILE A 367 -9.95 -14.51 14.50
CA ILE A 367 -9.03 -14.97 15.55
C ILE A 367 -7.63 -14.60 15.13
N ILE A 368 -6.97 -13.81 15.96
CA ILE A 368 -5.59 -13.36 15.76
C ILE A 368 -4.67 -14.30 16.54
N TYR A 369 -3.60 -14.72 15.88
CA TYR A 369 -2.67 -15.70 16.43
C TYR A 369 -1.28 -15.13 16.63
N HIS A 370 -0.54 -15.73 17.58
CA HIS A 370 0.80 -15.37 18.01
C HIS A 370 0.91 -13.99 18.65
N ALA A 371 1.88 -13.82 19.54
CA ALA A 371 2.06 -12.56 20.30
C ALA A 371 2.39 -11.35 19.41
N ASP A 372 2.88 -11.58 18.20
CA ASP A 372 3.22 -10.57 17.20
C ASP A 372 2.08 -10.34 16.17
N ALA A 373 0.89 -10.94 16.40
CA ALA A 373 -0.26 -10.88 15.49
C ALA A 373 0.09 -11.27 14.04
N SER A 374 1.02 -12.21 13.85
CA SER A 374 1.55 -12.57 12.53
C SER A 374 0.66 -13.51 11.73
N HIS A 375 -0.50 -13.92 12.26
CA HIS A 375 -1.45 -14.76 11.55
C HIS A 375 -2.89 -14.46 11.98
N VAL A 376 -3.84 -14.73 11.07
CA VAL A 376 -5.28 -14.56 11.29
C VAL A 376 -6.06 -15.66 10.60
N GLY A 377 -7.15 -16.11 11.24
CA GLY A 377 -8.17 -16.98 10.66
C GLY A 377 -9.56 -16.42 10.93
N MET A 378 -10.52 -16.74 10.08
CA MET A 378 -11.92 -16.36 10.27
C MET A 378 -12.68 -17.49 10.93
N TYR A 379 -13.32 -17.23 12.03
CA TYR A 379 -14.17 -18.21 12.72
C TYR A 379 -15.41 -18.54 11.90
N VAL A 380 -15.70 -19.82 11.73
CA VAL A 380 -16.83 -20.29 10.92
C VAL A 380 -17.90 -21.05 11.74
N GLY A 381 -17.64 -21.21 13.04
CA GLY A 381 -18.49 -21.99 13.96
C GLY A 381 -17.81 -23.27 14.42
N ASP A 382 -18.39 -23.92 15.43
CA ASP A 382 -18.00 -25.24 15.94
C ASP A 382 -16.50 -25.40 16.25
N GLY A 383 -15.88 -24.35 16.79
CA GLY A 383 -14.46 -24.34 17.11
C GLY A 383 -13.54 -24.41 15.90
N THR A 384 -14.03 -24.01 14.73
CA THR A 384 -13.35 -24.11 13.43
C THR A 384 -13.08 -22.73 12.83
N ILE A 385 -11.95 -22.60 12.12
CA ILE A 385 -11.61 -21.42 11.31
C ILE A 385 -11.41 -21.81 9.84
N VAL A 386 -11.62 -20.86 8.95
CA VAL A 386 -11.06 -20.88 7.59
C VAL A 386 -9.86 -19.92 7.55
N HIS A 387 -8.73 -20.39 7.01
CA HIS A 387 -7.52 -19.59 6.91
C HIS A 387 -6.66 -19.95 5.70
N SER A 388 -5.74 -19.08 5.34
CA SER A 388 -4.65 -19.35 4.40
C SER A 388 -3.36 -19.51 5.21
N PRO A 389 -2.83 -20.74 5.38
CA PRO A 389 -1.85 -21.02 6.44
C PRO A 389 -0.45 -20.45 6.20
N ARG A 390 0.23 -20.91 5.14
CA ARG A 390 1.64 -20.58 4.84
C ARG A 390 2.02 -21.02 3.41
N PRO A 391 3.16 -20.59 2.87
CA PRO A 391 3.66 -21.10 1.58
C PRO A 391 3.67 -22.62 1.51
N GLY A 392 3.32 -23.16 0.35
CA GLY A 392 3.21 -24.61 0.13
C GLY A 392 1.94 -25.25 0.70
N ARG A 393 1.01 -24.48 1.24
CA ARG A 393 -0.31 -24.93 1.71
C ARG A 393 -1.42 -24.15 1.01
N ASN A 394 -2.62 -24.70 1.04
CA ASN A 394 -3.82 -24.07 0.46
C ASN A 394 -4.73 -23.53 1.57
N VAL A 395 -5.61 -22.62 1.20
CA VAL A 395 -6.74 -22.19 2.04
C VAL A 395 -7.51 -23.43 2.48
N THR A 396 -7.73 -23.55 3.79
CA THR A 396 -8.32 -24.75 4.40
C THR A 396 -9.06 -24.42 5.68
N LEU A 397 -9.86 -25.37 6.16
CA LEU A 397 -10.39 -25.37 7.51
C LEU A 397 -9.34 -25.91 8.49
N ALA A 398 -9.35 -25.38 9.71
CA ALA A 398 -8.52 -25.83 10.82
C ALA A 398 -9.24 -25.60 12.16
N GLY A 399 -8.79 -26.28 13.21
CA GLY A 399 -9.29 -26.01 14.56
C GLY A 399 -8.90 -24.60 15.02
N ALA A 400 -9.82 -23.88 15.62
CA ALA A 400 -9.59 -22.52 16.11
C ALA A 400 -8.48 -22.46 17.18
N GLY A 401 -8.33 -23.48 18.01
CA GLY A 401 -7.29 -23.63 19.02
C GLY A 401 -6.00 -24.28 18.54
N SER A 402 -5.87 -24.62 17.24
CA SER A 402 -4.68 -25.29 16.68
C SER A 402 -3.39 -24.49 16.76
N MET A 403 -3.49 -23.18 16.98
CA MET A 403 -2.39 -22.24 17.14
C MET A 403 -2.57 -21.40 18.39
N LYS A 404 -1.51 -20.74 18.88
CA LYS A 404 -1.56 -19.89 20.06
C LYS A 404 -2.40 -18.64 19.77
N ILE A 405 -3.59 -18.53 20.32
CA ILE A 405 -4.49 -17.40 20.20
C ILE A 405 -3.93 -16.19 20.94
N LEU A 406 -3.91 -15.01 20.29
CA LEU A 406 -3.65 -13.72 20.90
C LEU A 406 -4.97 -13.08 21.39
N GLY A 407 -6.02 -13.19 20.60
CA GLY A 407 -7.36 -12.71 20.91
C GLY A 407 -8.27 -12.73 19.70
N VAL A 408 -9.47 -12.19 19.87
CA VAL A 408 -10.52 -12.15 18.85
C VAL A 408 -10.93 -10.72 18.57
N VAL A 409 -11.21 -10.41 17.31
CA VAL A 409 -11.72 -9.10 16.89
C VAL A 409 -12.96 -9.25 16.02
N ARG A 410 -13.86 -8.28 16.12
CA ARG A 410 -15.16 -8.27 15.42
C ARG A 410 -15.23 -7.11 14.45
N PRO A 411 -15.29 -7.35 13.14
CA PRO A 411 -15.34 -6.30 12.12
C PRO A 411 -16.66 -5.52 12.06
N ASP A 412 -17.76 -6.10 12.49
CA ASP A 412 -19.12 -5.56 12.38
C ASP A 412 -19.78 -5.21 13.74
N LYS A 413 -18.96 -4.81 14.69
CA LYS A 413 -19.41 -4.33 16.01
C LYS A 413 -19.91 -2.89 15.92
#